data_c3b31991d75f09ed992b258c35dd2ea9
#
_entry.id   c3b31991d75f09ed992b258c35dd2ea9
#
_cell.length_a   1.000
_cell.length_b   1.000
_cell.length_c   1.000
_cell.angle_alpha   90.00
_cell.angle_beta   90.00
_cell.angle_gamma   90.00
#
_symmetry.space_group_name_H-M   'P 1'
#
loop_
_entity.id
_entity.type
_entity.pdbx_description
1 polymer ?
#
loop_
_entity_poly.entity_id
_entity_poly.type
_entity_poly.pdbx_seq_one_letter_code
_entity_poly.pdbx_strand_id
1 'polypeptide(L)'
;HSLVTSSVDLEGEYTGATVIEQATYHEWVNSVYESGPEQQECQGCHMPQIDGPVGIASGYAWLQPRSPYSLHYFVGANTHMLRMLRNNVDSLGLSASEAQFDSTIDRTLKMLEEQTLDLEAELILDDGLPRVDLLLTNKAGHKFPSGYPARRAWVEVKISGENGQTLFH
;
A
#
# COMPACT_ATOMS: atom_id res chain seq x y z
N HIS A 1 -2.73 -0.93 13.93
CA HIS A 1 -2.24 0.12 13.04
C HIS A 1 -3.03 1.42 13.15
N SER A 2 -3.24 1.87 14.38
CA SER A 2 -3.71 3.21 14.69
C SER A 2 -2.74 3.84 15.67
N LEU A 3 -2.36 5.07 15.41
CA LEU A 3 -1.51 5.86 16.29
C LEU A 3 -2.30 7.08 16.77
N VAL A 4 -2.44 7.19 18.07
CA VAL A 4 -3.03 8.36 18.73
C VAL A 4 -1.90 9.14 19.38
N THR A 5 -1.82 10.42 19.13
CA THR A 5 -0.83 11.32 19.72
C THR A 5 -1.51 12.51 20.38
N SER A 6 -0.82 13.15 21.31
CA SER A 6 -1.28 14.40 21.91
C SER A 6 -1.14 15.55 20.92
N SER A 7 -2.15 16.42 20.84
CA SER A 7 -2.04 17.62 20.04
C SER A 7 -1.28 18.71 20.79
N VAL A 8 -0.56 19.52 20.02
CA VAL A 8 0.13 20.72 20.50
C VAL A 8 -0.40 21.95 19.77
N ASP A 9 -0.35 23.11 20.41
CA ASP A 9 -0.64 24.38 19.77
C ASP A 9 0.53 24.89 18.92
N LEU A 10 0.42 26.10 18.39
CA LEU A 10 1.45 26.70 17.53
C LEU A 10 2.74 27.05 18.29
N GLU A 11 2.65 27.18 19.60
CA GLU A 11 3.74 27.44 20.53
C GLU A 11 4.44 26.16 20.98
N GLY A 12 3.85 24.97 20.64
CA GLY A 12 4.37 23.64 20.97
C GLY A 12 3.91 23.10 22.32
N GLU A 13 2.95 23.77 22.97
CA GLU A 13 2.39 23.35 24.26
C GLU A 13 1.25 22.32 24.07
N TYR A 14 1.14 21.36 24.97
CA TYR A 14 0.09 20.36 24.94
C TYR A 14 -1.29 20.97 25.15
N THR A 15 -2.21 20.74 24.20
CA THR A 15 -3.59 21.25 24.29
C THR A 15 -4.50 20.42 25.21
N GLY A 16 -4.05 19.26 25.67
CA GLY A 16 -4.87 18.29 26.41
C GLY A 16 -5.79 17.45 25.52
N ALA A 17 -5.86 17.73 24.21
CA ALA A 17 -6.58 16.93 23.24
C ALA A 17 -5.69 15.86 22.62
N THR A 18 -6.30 14.86 22.00
CA THR A 18 -5.61 13.83 21.22
C THR A 18 -6.05 13.87 19.77
N VAL A 19 -5.16 13.47 18.88
CA VAL A 19 -5.42 13.36 17.45
C VAL A 19 -5.00 11.97 16.96
N ILE A 20 -5.77 11.38 16.07
CA ILE A 20 -5.41 10.12 15.42
C ILE A 20 -4.47 10.46 14.27
N GLU A 21 -3.18 10.23 14.49
CA GLU A 21 -2.15 10.47 13.47
C GLU A 21 -2.21 9.42 12.34
N GLN A 22 -2.40 8.15 12.71
CA GLN A 22 -2.57 7.06 11.76
C GLN A 22 -3.88 6.33 12.04
N ALA A 23 -4.74 6.27 11.04
CA ALA A 23 -6.10 5.76 11.18
C ALA A 23 -6.36 4.48 10.36
N THR A 24 -5.33 3.80 9.86
CA THR A 24 -5.45 2.68 8.91
C THR A 24 -6.44 1.60 9.38
N TYR A 25 -6.43 1.23 10.67
CA TYR A 25 -7.40 0.29 11.21
C TYR A 25 -8.83 0.85 11.22
N HIS A 26 -9.00 2.13 11.60
CA HIS A 26 -10.30 2.79 11.59
C HIS A 26 -10.86 2.96 10.18
N GLU A 27 -9.99 3.13 9.19
CA GLU A 27 -10.37 3.18 7.79
C GLU A 27 -10.86 1.80 7.32
N TRP A 28 -10.14 0.72 7.70
CA TRP A 28 -10.51 -0.65 7.36
C TRP A 28 -11.86 -1.07 7.97
N VAL A 29 -12.14 -0.77 9.24
CA VAL A 29 -13.45 -1.09 9.85
C VAL A 29 -14.63 -0.35 9.21
N ASN A 30 -14.37 0.65 8.38
CA ASN A 30 -15.37 1.38 7.61
C ASN A 30 -15.32 1.04 6.11
N SER A 31 -14.57 0.02 5.72
CA SER A 31 -14.47 -0.44 4.33
C SER A 31 -15.40 -1.64 4.07
N VAL A 32 -15.56 -1.98 2.79
CA VAL A 32 -16.29 -3.18 2.36
C VAL A 32 -15.63 -4.50 2.81
N TYR A 33 -14.37 -4.44 3.26
CA TYR A 33 -13.60 -5.60 3.70
C TYR A 33 -13.77 -5.96 5.17
N GLU A 34 -14.45 -5.13 5.97
CA GLU A 34 -14.70 -5.43 7.39
C GLU A 34 -15.66 -6.61 7.54
N SER A 35 -16.69 -6.65 6.69
CA SER A 35 -17.71 -7.70 6.76
C SER A 35 -18.42 -7.89 5.42
N GLY A 36 -19.12 -9.02 5.26
CA GLY A 36 -19.89 -9.32 4.06
C GLY A 36 -19.16 -10.18 3.03
N PRO A 37 -19.62 -10.20 1.77
CA PRO A 37 -19.08 -11.10 0.75
C PRO A 37 -17.64 -10.80 0.34
N GLU A 38 -17.17 -9.58 0.54
CA GLU A 38 -15.80 -9.14 0.23
C GLU A 38 -14.91 -9.10 1.47
N GLN A 39 -15.35 -9.69 2.58
CA GLN A 39 -14.60 -9.67 3.83
C GLN A 39 -13.17 -10.17 3.65
N GLN A 40 -12.21 -9.33 4.06
CA GLN A 40 -10.79 -9.63 3.97
C GLN A 40 -10.02 -8.94 5.10
N GLU A 41 -9.22 -9.72 5.81
CA GLU A 41 -8.35 -9.20 6.85
C GLU A 41 -7.09 -8.55 6.25
N CYS A 42 -6.41 -7.72 7.05
CA CYS A 42 -5.15 -7.06 6.68
C CYS A 42 -4.10 -8.05 6.14
N GLN A 43 -4.03 -9.24 6.76
CA GLN A 43 -3.10 -10.29 6.36
C GLN A 43 -3.38 -10.82 4.96
N GLY A 44 -4.63 -10.85 4.52
CA GLY A 44 -5.00 -11.34 3.19
C GLY A 44 -4.29 -10.58 2.06
N CYS A 45 -4.15 -9.26 2.22
CA CYS A 45 -3.42 -8.42 1.25
C CYS A 45 -1.93 -8.32 1.57
N HIS A 46 -1.56 -8.06 2.84
CA HIS A 46 -0.18 -7.76 3.22
C HIS A 46 0.72 -8.97 3.47
N MET A 47 0.12 -10.16 3.62
CA MET A 47 0.80 -11.42 3.86
C MET A 47 0.27 -12.49 2.92
N PRO A 48 0.76 -12.56 1.68
CA PRO A 48 0.30 -13.52 0.68
C PRO A 48 0.25 -14.94 1.22
N GLN A 49 -0.80 -15.68 0.88
CA GLN A 49 -1.02 -17.03 1.38
C GLN A 49 -0.44 -18.07 0.42
N ILE A 50 0.05 -19.17 0.97
CA ILE A 50 0.42 -20.36 0.23
C ILE A 50 -0.81 -21.25 0.13
N ASP A 51 -1.10 -21.70 -1.07
CA ASP A 51 -2.13 -22.70 -1.33
C ASP A 51 -1.70 -24.07 -0.80
N GLY A 52 -2.53 -24.65 0.04
CA GLY A 52 -2.32 -25.98 0.61
C GLY A 52 -1.62 -25.98 1.99
N PRO A 53 -1.52 -27.15 2.59
CA PRO A 53 -1.01 -27.33 3.93
C PRO A 53 0.52 -27.19 4.00
N VAL A 54 1.01 -26.36 4.94
CA VAL A 54 2.44 -26.13 5.19
C VAL A 54 2.83 -26.69 6.54
N GLY A 55 3.83 -27.58 6.55
CA GLY A 55 4.45 -28.07 7.79
C GLY A 55 5.31 -26.97 8.43
N ILE A 56 4.89 -26.45 9.58
CA ILE A 56 5.56 -25.33 10.26
C ILE A 56 6.68 -25.79 11.21
N ALA A 57 6.76 -27.09 11.50
CA ALA A 57 7.84 -27.67 12.29
C ALA A 57 8.06 -29.15 11.91
N SER A 58 9.28 -29.61 12.04
CA SER A 58 9.67 -31.02 11.88
C SER A 58 9.89 -31.69 13.23
N GLY A 59 9.74 -33.01 13.31
CA GLY A 59 9.96 -33.78 14.52
C GLY A 59 8.79 -33.81 15.51
N TYR A 60 7.66 -33.22 15.17
CA TYR A 60 6.45 -33.18 15.99
C TYR A 60 5.30 -33.88 15.28
N ALA A 61 5.18 -35.20 15.41
CA ALA A 61 4.19 -36.02 14.70
C ALA A 61 2.71 -35.65 14.99
N TRP A 62 2.46 -34.96 16.10
CA TRP A 62 1.14 -34.47 16.51
C TRP A 62 0.77 -33.10 15.96
N LEU A 63 1.73 -32.36 15.39
CA LEU A 63 1.48 -31.05 14.84
C LEU A 63 0.97 -31.15 13.40
N GLN A 64 -0.26 -30.75 13.18
CA GLN A 64 -0.86 -30.74 11.84
C GLN A 64 -0.32 -29.58 11.00
N PRO A 65 -0.11 -29.79 9.70
CA PRO A 65 0.20 -28.70 8.78
C PRO A 65 -0.86 -27.57 8.82
N ARG A 66 -0.43 -26.34 8.65
CA ARG A 66 -1.33 -25.19 8.61
C ARG A 66 -1.79 -24.88 7.19
N SER A 67 -3.11 -24.64 7.04
CA SER A 67 -3.72 -24.15 5.81
C SER A 67 -4.90 -23.24 6.19
N PRO A 68 -4.97 -22.02 5.66
CA PRO A 68 -3.94 -21.35 4.87
C PRO A 68 -2.69 -20.98 5.70
N TYR A 69 -1.57 -20.78 5.02
CA TYR A 69 -0.33 -20.30 5.65
C TYR A 69 0.09 -18.97 5.02
N SER A 70 0.18 -17.93 5.85
CA SER A 70 0.54 -16.58 5.39
C SER A 70 2.05 -16.34 5.46
N LEU A 71 2.62 -15.88 4.37
CA LEU A 71 4.03 -15.48 4.28
C LEU A 71 4.24 -14.13 4.99
N HIS A 72 5.25 -14.05 5.83
CA HIS A 72 5.57 -12.84 6.61
C HIS A 72 6.30 -11.78 5.76
N TYR A 73 5.77 -11.47 4.58
CA TYR A 73 6.37 -10.47 3.68
C TYR A 73 6.07 -9.05 4.11
N PHE A 74 4.92 -8.81 4.75
CA PHE A 74 4.48 -7.49 5.21
C PHE A 74 4.62 -6.41 4.14
N VAL A 75 4.14 -6.71 2.95
CA VAL A 75 4.20 -5.79 1.81
C VAL A 75 3.49 -4.49 2.15
N GLY A 76 4.12 -3.36 1.86
CA GLY A 76 3.57 -2.03 2.09
C GLY A 76 3.66 -1.17 0.83
N ALA A 77 3.82 0.16 0.99
CA ALA A 77 3.88 1.08 -0.14
C ALA A 77 5.17 1.93 -0.20
N ASN A 78 6.09 1.75 0.75
CA ASN A 78 7.24 2.65 0.87
C ASN A 78 8.49 2.11 0.15
N THR A 79 8.45 2.07 -1.18
CA THR A 79 9.60 1.64 -2.00
C THR A 79 10.80 2.58 -1.88
N HIS A 80 10.58 3.88 -1.59
CA HIS A 80 11.66 4.84 -1.40
C HIS A 80 12.54 4.46 -0.20
N MET A 81 11.92 4.20 0.95
CA MET A 81 12.65 3.77 2.15
C MET A 81 13.36 2.44 1.93
N LEU A 82 12.72 1.48 1.26
CA LEU A 82 13.36 0.19 0.95
C LEU A 82 14.61 0.37 0.08
N ARG A 83 14.57 1.24 -0.93
CA ARG A 83 15.74 1.56 -1.78
C ARG A 83 16.84 2.27 -1.00
N MET A 84 16.45 3.19 -0.11
CA MET A 84 17.42 3.89 0.76
C MET A 84 18.13 2.91 1.70
N LEU A 85 17.41 1.99 2.34
CA LEU A 85 17.99 0.94 3.19
C LEU A 85 18.86 -0.01 2.39
N ARG A 86 18.39 -0.46 1.24
CA ARG A 86 19.12 -1.33 0.29
C ARG A 86 20.48 -0.73 -0.10
N ASN A 87 20.53 0.57 -0.40
CA ASN A 87 21.74 1.26 -0.82
C ASN A 87 22.72 1.57 0.34
N ASN A 88 22.31 1.32 1.58
CA ASN A 88 23.10 1.62 2.78
C ASN A 88 23.21 0.40 3.72
N VAL A 89 23.10 -0.82 3.20
CA VAL A 89 23.11 -2.07 4.00
C VAL A 89 24.33 -2.12 4.92
N ASP A 90 25.52 -1.93 4.38
CA ASP A 90 26.77 -2.01 5.14
C ASP A 90 26.91 -0.87 6.14
N SER A 91 26.64 0.37 5.73
CA SER A 91 26.79 1.55 6.59
C SER A 91 25.82 1.59 7.75
N LEU A 92 24.66 0.95 7.60
CA LEU A 92 23.62 0.83 8.64
C LEU A 92 23.73 -0.48 9.43
N GLY A 93 24.64 -1.39 9.06
CA GLY A 93 24.80 -2.69 9.71
C GLY A 93 23.55 -3.57 9.62
N LEU A 94 22.84 -3.53 8.49
CA LEU A 94 21.61 -4.29 8.31
C LEU A 94 21.92 -5.77 8.07
N SER A 95 21.12 -6.65 8.65
CA SER A 95 21.26 -8.10 8.47
C SER A 95 20.65 -8.61 7.17
N ALA A 96 19.73 -7.86 6.55
CA ALA A 96 19.13 -8.20 5.26
C ALA A 96 20.10 -7.84 4.12
N SER A 97 20.23 -8.73 3.14
CA SER A 97 21.05 -8.50 1.94
C SER A 97 20.35 -7.57 0.94
N GLU A 98 21.10 -6.98 0.02
CA GLU A 98 20.53 -6.20 -1.09
C GLU A 98 19.49 -6.97 -1.89
N ALA A 99 19.74 -8.26 -2.18
CA ALA A 99 18.80 -9.12 -2.90
C ALA A 99 17.47 -9.33 -2.16
N GLN A 100 17.50 -9.36 -0.82
CA GLN A 100 16.26 -9.43 -0.02
C GLN A 100 15.49 -8.12 -0.08
N PHE A 101 16.18 -6.97 -0.08
CA PHE A 101 15.54 -5.68 -0.32
C PHE A 101 14.96 -5.58 -1.73
N ASP A 102 15.71 -5.97 -2.78
CA ASP A 102 15.21 -5.97 -4.15
C ASP A 102 13.94 -6.81 -4.29
N SER A 103 13.93 -8.02 -3.74
CA SER A 103 12.73 -8.88 -3.71
C SER A 103 11.54 -8.25 -2.98
N THR A 104 11.79 -7.46 -1.94
CA THR A 104 10.72 -6.76 -1.20
C THR A 104 10.21 -5.55 -1.97
N ILE A 105 11.10 -4.83 -2.67
CA ILE A 105 10.74 -3.73 -3.57
C ILE A 105 9.85 -4.24 -4.69
N ASP A 106 10.23 -5.34 -5.35
CA ASP A 106 9.46 -5.93 -6.44
C ASP A 106 8.05 -6.34 -6.00
N ARG A 107 7.93 -7.01 -4.84
CA ARG A 107 6.62 -7.35 -4.27
C ARG A 107 5.79 -6.11 -3.94
N THR A 108 6.43 -5.06 -3.44
CA THR A 108 5.76 -3.80 -3.11
C THR A 108 5.25 -3.10 -4.37
N LEU A 109 6.06 -3.04 -5.42
CA LEU A 109 5.66 -2.47 -6.71
C LEU A 109 4.49 -3.25 -7.30
N LYS A 110 4.57 -4.58 -7.32
CA LYS A 110 3.49 -5.44 -7.81
C LYS A 110 2.18 -5.21 -7.05
N MET A 111 2.22 -5.08 -5.72
CA MET A 111 1.03 -4.78 -4.92
C MET A 111 0.44 -3.41 -5.28
N LEU A 112 1.29 -2.40 -5.45
CA LEU A 112 0.86 -1.04 -5.82
C LEU A 112 0.21 -1.01 -7.20
N GLU A 113 0.80 -1.70 -8.17
CA GLU A 113 0.36 -1.70 -9.57
C GLU A 113 -0.91 -2.55 -9.78
N GLU A 114 -1.02 -3.70 -9.11
CA GLU A 114 -2.07 -4.68 -9.41
C GLU A 114 -3.22 -4.71 -8.38
N GLN A 115 -2.97 -4.32 -7.11
CA GLN A 115 -3.88 -4.59 -6.00
C GLN A 115 -4.33 -3.35 -5.23
N THR A 116 -3.83 -2.17 -5.57
CA THR A 116 -4.07 -0.96 -4.76
C THR A 116 -5.11 -0.04 -5.37
N LEU A 117 -4.95 0.31 -6.65
CA LEU A 117 -5.83 1.21 -7.38
C LEU A 117 -6.09 0.67 -8.78
N ASP A 118 -7.32 0.81 -9.26
CA ASP A 118 -7.62 0.74 -10.68
C ASP A 118 -7.81 2.16 -11.22
N LEU A 119 -7.27 2.42 -12.39
CA LEU A 119 -7.44 3.67 -13.12
C LEU A 119 -8.07 3.37 -14.48
N GLU A 120 -9.26 3.90 -14.67
CA GLU A 120 -9.93 3.90 -15.97
C GLU A 120 -9.90 5.32 -16.55
N ALA A 121 -9.67 5.43 -17.85
CA ALA A 121 -9.64 6.69 -18.55
C ALA A 121 -10.51 6.60 -19.81
N GLU A 122 -11.40 7.55 -19.97
CA GLU A 122 -12.26 7.68 -21.15
C GLU A 122 -12.03 9.03 -21.83
N LEU A 123 -11.74 9.02 -23.14
CA LEU A 123 -11.64 10.20 -23.95
C LEU A 123 -13.00 10.48 -24.59
N ILE A 124 -13.59 11.63 -24.29
CA ILE A 124 -14.87 12.07 -24.80
C ILE A 124 -14.67 13.33 -25.65
N LEU A 125 -15.35 13.44 -26.78
CA LEU A 125 -15.44 14.69 -27.55
C LEU A 125 -16.73 15.41 -27.13
N ASP A 126 -16.60 16.52 -26.41
CA ASP A 126 -17.70 17.35 -25.93
C ASP A 126 -17.69 18.66 -26.74
N ASP A 127 -18.70 18.87 -27.59
CA ASP A 127 -18.78 19.96 -28.55
C ASP A 127 -17.51 20.13 -29.40
N GLY A 128 -16.84 19.01 -29.74
CA GLY A 128 -15.62 18.99 -30.54
C GLY A 128 -14.34 19.26 -29.73
N LEU A 129 -14.44 19.45 -28.42
CA LEU A 129 -13.30 19.59 -27.52
C LEU A 129 -13.00 18.25 -26.82
N PRO A 130 -11.73 17.86 -26.71
CA PRO A 130 -11.38 16.66 -26.01
C PRO A 130 -11.56 16.85 -24.49
N ARG A 131 -12.28 15.92 -23.85
CA ARG A 131 -12.39 15.77 -22.40
C ARG A 131 -11.92 14.38 -22.02
N VAL A 132 -11.12 14.26 -20.95
CA VAL A 132 -10.72 12.98 -20.41
C VAL A 132 -11.40 12.82 -19.06
N ASP A 133 -12.25 11.80 -18.94
CA ASP A 133 -12.85 11.40 -17.69
C ASP A 133 -11.98 10.30 -17.07
N LEU A 134 -11.61 10.46 -15.78
CA LEU A 134 -10.78 9.53 -15.03
C LEU A 134 -11.59 8.97 -13.87
N LEU A 135 -11.63 7.64 -13.77
CA LEU A 135 -12.18 6.93 -12.62
C LEU A 135 -11.06 6.20 -11.89
N LEU A 136 -10.85 6.57 -10.63
CA LEU A 136 -9.93 5.87 -9.73
C LEU A 136 -10.73 5.04 -8.74
N THR A 137 -10.54 3.73 -8.77
CA THR A 137 -11.17 2.81 -7.83
C THR A 137 -10.13 2.35 -6.79
N ASN A 138 -10.37 2.68 -5.52
CA ASN A 138 -9.52 2.24 -4.42
C ASN A 138 -9.86 0.80 -4.03
N LYS A 139 -8.92 -0.12 -4.23
CA LYS A 139 -9.04 -1.55 -3.86
C LYS A 139 -8.41 -1.87 -2.50
N ALA A 140 -7.74 -0.92 -1.88
CA ALA A 140 -7.21 -1.09 -0.53
C ALA A 140 -8.34 -1.04 0.51
N GLY A 141 -8.23 -1.83 1.55
CA GLY A 141 -9.18 -1.80 2.68
C GLY A 141 -9.08 -0.55 3.56
N HIS A 142 -8.40 0.49 3.10
CA HIS A 142 -8.16 1.75 3.78
C HIS A 142 -7.96 2.86 2.75
N LYS A 143 -7.88 4.11 3.17
CA LYS A 143 -7.57 5.24 2.27
C LYS A 143 -6.24 5.03 1.55
N PHE A 144 -6.15 5.59 0.35
CA PHE A 144 -4.90 5.65 -0.40
C PHE A 144 -4.56 7.10 -0.76
N PRO A 145 -3.39 7.60 -0.37
CA PRO A 145 -2.43 6.97 0.54
C PRO A 145 -2.93 6.97 1.99
N SER A 146 -2.44 6.01 2.80
CA SER A 146 -2.78 5.87 4.21
C SER A 146 -1.55 5.85 5.11
N GLY A 147 -1.75 5.83 6.41
CA GLY A 147 -0.72 5.85 7.43
C GLY A 147 -0.24 7.28 7.71
N TYR A 148 1.02 7.60 7.43
CA TYR A 148 1.57 8.91 7.75
C TYR A 148 0.93 10.05 6.94
N PRO A 149 0.47 11.15 7.59
CA PRO A 149 -0.38 12.17 6.94
C PRO A 149 0.29 12.97 5.82
N ALA A 150 1.63 12.98 5.76
CA ALA A 150 2.38 13.70 4.71
C ALA A 150 2.42 12.94 3.36
N ARG A 151 1.95 11.71 3.32
CA ARG A 151 1.89 10.93 2.07
C ARG A 151 0.86 11.53 1.12
N ARG A 152 1.22 11.60 -0.16
CA ARG A 152 0.37 12.13 -1.22
C ARG A 152 0.37 11.19 -2.42
N ALA A 153 -0.76 11.15 -3.12
CA ALA A 153 -0.89 10.56 -4.44
C ALA A 153 -1.44 11.63 -5.39
N TRP A 154 -1.01 11.61 -6.62
CA TRP A 154 -1.52 12.48 -7.68
C TRP A 154 -1.59 11.70 -8.98
N VAL A 155 -2.47 12.16 -9.87
CA VAL A 155 -2.58 11.65 -11.22
C VAL A 155 -1.81 12.60 -12.15
N GLU A 156 -0.90 12.04 -12.94
CA GLU A 156 -0.22 12.76 -14.02
C GLU A 156 -0.95 12.47 -15.32
N VAL A 157 -1.32 13.53 -16.04
CA VAL A 157 -1.97 13.44 -17.36
C VAL A 157 -1.05 14.07 -18.39
N LYS A 158 -0.61 13.26 -19.35
CA LYS A 158 0.19 13.73 -20.48
C LYS A 158 -0.48 13.36 -21.78
N ILE A 159 -0.72 14.37 -22.62
CA ILE A 159 -1.25 14.18 -23.98
C ILE A 159 -0.12 14.45 -24.96
N SER A 160 0.14 13.49 -25.84
CA SER A 160 1.14 13.59 -26.89
C SER A 160 0.48 13.51 -28.27
N GLY A 161 0.96 14.31 -29.21
CA GLY A 161 0.58 14.21 -30.61
C GLY A 161 1.24 13.02 -31.31
N GLU A 162 0.85 12.75 -32.55
CA GLU A 162 1.36 11.63 -33.37
C GLU A 162 2.88 11.62 -33.50
N ASN A 163 3.51 12.79 -33.50
CA ASN A 163 4.97 12.95 -33.62
C ASN A 163 5.68 12.88 -32.24
N GLY A 164 4.97 12.52 -31.17
CA GLY A 164 5.52 12.46 -29.83
C GLY A 164 5.68 13.81 -29.12
N GLN A 165 5.28 14.94 -29.76
CA GLN A 165 5.29 16.24 -29.09
C GLN A 165 4.24 16.25 -27.96
N THR A 166 4.61 16.82 -26.82
CA THR A 166 3.67 17.02 -25.70
C THR A 166 2.71 18.15 -26.05
N LEU A 167 1.41 17.85 -26.03
CA LEU A 167 0.33 18.79 -26.24
C LEU A 167 -0.21 19.34 -24.92
N PHE A 168 -0.19 18.52 -23.87
CA PHE A 168 -0.61 18.86 -22.51
C PHE A 168 0.20 18.06 -21.50
N HIS A 169 0.56 18.69 -20.38
CA HIS A 169 1.22 18.05 -19.22
C HIS A 169 0.97 18.85 -17.96
#